data_fb7e15f9ed61a9462023750aa87ff3ba
#
_entry.id   fb7e15f9ed61a9462023750aa87ff3ba
#
_cell.length_a   1.000
_cell.length_b   1.000
_cell.length_c   1.000
_cell.angle_alpha   90.00
_cell.angle_beta   90.00
_cell.angle_gamma   90.00
#
_symmetry.space_group_name_H-M   'P 1'
#
loop_
_entity.id
_entity.type
_entity.pdbx_description
1 polymer ?
#
loop_
_entity_poly.entity_id
_entity_poly.type
_entity_poly.pdbx_seq_one_letter_code
_entity_poly.pdbx_strand_id
1 'polypeptide(L)'
;HDLRQRELSSGKSRYEIANNLGLYFTIVPKLPVIDGINATRMIFSRMWFDRDKCKQGIEAMRQYQWERNDKTGQLLDKPKHSWASHACDAIRYMAVGMNETSDFKSKINYGNMGIV
;
A
#
# COMPACT_ATOMS: atom_id res chain seq x y z
N HIS A 1 0.53 2.17 9.30
CA HIS A 1 0.12 2.88 10.52
C HIS A 1 0.65 2.22 11.79
N ASP A 2 0.98 0.94 11.74
CA ASP A 2 1.54 0.21 12.89
C ASP A 2 2.87 0.81 13.37
N LEU A 3 3.59 1.50 12.49
CA LEU A 3 4.83 2.19 12.85
C LEU A 3 4.64 3.28 13.91
N ARG A 4 3.42 3.80 14.05
CA ARG A 4 3.10 4.84 15.04
C ARG A 4 2.80 4.28 16.43
N GLN A 5 2.63 2.97 16.58
CA GLN A 5 2.40 2.35 17.87
C GLN A 5 3.64 2.48 18.77
N ARG A 6 3.39 2.85 20.02
CA ARG A 6 4.45 2.97 21.01
C ARG A 6 4.67 1.65 21.74
N GLU A 7 5.92 1.30 21.92
CA GLU A 7 6.28 0.14 22.72
C GLU A 7 6.07 0.44 24.20
N LEU A 8 5.48 -0.52 24.93
CA LEU A 8 5.16 -0.35 26.34
C LEU A 8 6.42 -0.17 27.21
N SER A 9 7.52 -0.79 26.83
CA SER A 9 8.78 -0.76 27.60
C SER A 9 9.58 0.53 27.43
N SER A 10 9.56 1.14 26.25
CA SER A 10 10.40 2.29 25.93
C SER A 10 9.62 3.59 25.70
N GLY A 11 8.30 3.49 25.52
CA GLY A 11 7.44 4.63 25.14
C GLY A 11 7.71 5.18 23.74
N LYS A 12 8.63 4.61 22.99
CA LYS A 12 8.96 5.03 21.63
C LYS A 12 8.09 4.30 20.63
N SER A 13 7.71 5.00 19.55
CA SER A 13 7.01 4.37 18.44
C SER A 13 7.98 3.48 17.65
N ARG A 14 7.43 2.52 16.93
CA ARG A 14 8.24 1.68 16.01
C ARG A 14 8.94 2.53 14.95
N TYR A 15 8.32 3.63 14.54
CA TYR A 15 8.91 4.59 13.62
C TYR A 15 10.17 5.24 14.20
N GLU A 16 10.11 5.70 15.44
CA GLU A 16 11.26 6.29 16.14
C GLU A 16 12.40 5.28 16.33
N ILE A 17 12.05 4.04 16.71
CA ILE A 17 13.03 2.95 16.85
C ILE A 17 13.70 2.66 15.51
N ALA A 18 12.94 2.57 14.44
CA ALA A 18 13.48 2.34 13.09
C ALA A 18 14.43 3.46 12.66
N ASN A 19 14.07 4.72 12.90
CA ASN A 19 14.92 5.86 12.60
C ASN A 19 16.25 5.80 13.36
N ASN A 20 16.21 5.42 14.63
CA ASN A 20 17.41 5.27 15.46
C ASN A 20 18.34 4.16 14.94
N LEU A 21 17.77 3.14 14.27
CA LEU A 21 18.51 2.07 13.64
C LEU A 21 19.00 2.39 12.22
N GLY A 22 18.72 3.60 11.73
CA GLY A 22 19.08 4.02 10.38
C GLY A 22 18.09 3.58 9.29
N LEU A 23 16.92 3.09 9.68
CA LEU A 23 15.85 2.68 8.75
C LEU A 23 14.80 3.79 8.67
N TYR A 24 14.70 4.38 7.50
CA TYR A 24 13.79 5.50 7.28
C TYR A 24 12.58 5.05 6.47
N PHE A 25 11.41 5.09 7.10
CA PHE A 25 10.15 4.70 6.48
C PHE A 25 9.28 5.94 6.19
N THR A 26 8.55 5.87 5.10
CA THR A 26 7.49 6.83 4.82
C THR A 26 6.18 6.27 5.36
N ILE A 27 5.52 7.03 6.24
CA ILE A 27 4.22 6.63 6.77
C ILE A 27 3.15 7.01 5.75
N VAL A 28 2.50 6.00 5.22
CA VAL A 28 1.41 6.17 4.26
C VAL A 28 0.13 6.54 5.02
N PRO A 29 -0.65 7.54 4.53
CA PRO A 29 -1.91 7.90 5.17
C PRO A 29 -2.90 6.73 5.15
N LYS A 30 -3.71 6.63 6.19
CA LYS A 30 -4.76 5.63 6.26
C LYS A 30 -5.96 6.11 5.43
N LEU A 31 -6.14 5.51 4.26
CA LEU A 31 -7.24 5.80 3.36
C LEU A 31 -8.27 4.65 3.38
N PRO A 32 -9.51 4.92 2.97
CA PRO A 32 -10.46 3.85 2.70
C PRO A 32 -9.88 2.83 1.71
N VAL A 33 -10.21 1.57 1.89
CA VAL A 33 -9.66 0.47 1.07
C VAL A 33 -9.90 0.70 -0.42
N ILE A 34 -11.08 1.18 -0.79
CA ILE A 34 -11.42 1.45 -2.19
C ILE A 34 -10.49 2.49 -2.83
N ASP A 35 -10.07 3.50 -2.08
CA ASP A 35 -9.16 4.53 -2.57
C ASP A 35 -7.78 3.93 -2.87
N GLY A 36 -7.30 3.03 -2.01
CA GLY A 36 -6.06 2.29 -2.24
C GLY A 36 -6.16 1.34 -3.44
N ILE A 37 -7.30 0.69 -3.63
CA ILE A 37 -7.55 -0.15 -4.80
C ILE A 37 -7.52 0.69 -6.08
N ASN A 38 -8.16 1.85 -6.09
CA ASN A 38 -8.15 2.74 -7.24
C ASN A 38 -6.76 3.29 -7.53
N ALA A 39 -5.98 3.64 -6.50
CA ALA A 39 -4.59 4.05 -6.65
C ALA A 39 -3.75 2.93 -7.31
N THR A 40 -3.96 1.69 -6.91
CA THR A 40 -3.30 0.53 -7.51
C THR A 40 -3.67 0.38 -8.98
N ARG A 41 -4.95 0.49 -9.31
CA ARG A 41 -5.44 0.40 -10.70
C ARG A 41 -4.81 1.45 -11.59
N MET A 42 -4.60 2.65 -11.08
CA MET A 42 -3.99 3.75 -11.84
C MET A 42 -2.55 3.46 -12.25
N ILE A 43 -1.79 2.75 -11.42
CA ILE A 43 -0.38 2.44 -11.70
C ILE A 43 -0.17 1.03 -12.27
N PHE A 44 -1.20 0.19 -12.27
CA PHE A 44 -1.09 -1.23 -12.58
C PHE A 44 -0.49 -1.50 -13.96
N SER A 45 -0.85 -0.69 -14.96
CA SER A 45 -0.32 -0.81 -16.32
C SER A 45 1.19 -0.54 -16.43
N ARG A 46 1.76 0.12 -15.44
CA ARG A 46 3.19 0.46 -15.39
C ARG A 46 3.98 -0.46 -14.45
N MET A 47 3.31 -1.43 -13.83
CA MET A 47 3.94 -2.36 -12.88
C MET A 47 4.49 -3.56 -13.62
N TRP A 48 5.68 -3.98 -13.21
CA TRP A 48 6.35 -5.18 -13.70
C TRP A 48 6.65 -6.09 -12.54
N PHE A 49 6.40 -7.37 -12.70
CA PHE A 49 6.62 -8.37 -11.67
C PHE A 49 7.56 -9.45 -12.19
N ASP A 50 8.56 -9.82 -11.39
CA ASP A 50 9.38 -10.98 -11.67
C ASP A 50 8.50 -12.23 -11.58
N ARG A 51 8.39 -12.98 -12.68
CA ARG A 51 7.50 -14.13 -12.76
C ARG A 51 7.82 -15.18 -11.71
N ASP A 52 9.10 -15.44 -11.48
CA ASP A 52 9.54 -16.51 -10.61
C ASP A 52 9.56 -16.08 -9.14
N LYS A 53 10.11 -14.91 -8.86
CA LYS A 53 10.24 -14.39 -7.49
C LYS A 53 8.94 -13.88 -6.91
N CYS A 54 8.06 -13.35 -7.75
CA CYS A 54 6.77 -12.81 -7.34
C CYS A 54 5.59 -13.74 -7.61
N LYS A 55 5.84 -15.01 -7.89
CA LYS A 55 4.82 -15.99 -8.27
C LYS A 55 3.65 -16.01 -7.28
N GLN A 56 3.93 -16.06 -6.00
CA GLN A 56 2.93 -16.12 -4.95
C GLN A 56 2.12 -14.81 -4.86
N GLY A 57 2.78 -13.68 -5.00
CA GLY A 57 2.11 -12.37 -5.02
C GLY A 57 1.23 -12.17 -6.25
N ILE A 58 1.68 -12.63 -7.41
CA ILE A 58 0.88 -12.60 -8.65
C ILE A 58 -0.39 -13.43 -8.48
N GLU A 59 -0.26 -14.64 -7.94
CA GLU A 59 -1.42 -15.49 -7.68
C GLU A 59 -2.37 -14.87 -6.66
N ALA A 60 -1.84 -14.23 -5.63
CA ALA A 60 -2.64 -13.50 -4.66
C ALA A 60 -3.48 -12.40 -5.31
N MET A 61 -2.90 -11.64 -6.25
CA MET A 61 -3.63 -10.61 -6.99
C MET A 61 -4.75 -11.21 -7.86
N ARG A 62 -4.52 -12.38 -8.45
CA ARG A 62 -5.54 -13.06 -9.25
C ARG A 62 -6.72 -13.53 -8.42
N GLN A 63 -6.48 -13.90 -7.17
CA GLN A 63 -7.50 -14.41 -6.26
C GLN A 63 -8.12 -13.37 -5.35
N TYR A 64 -7.65 -12.13 -5.42
CA TYR A 64 -8.19 -11.03 -4.62
C TYR A 64 -9.61 -10.69 -5.09
N GLN A 65 -10.57 -10.76 -4.15
CA GLN A 65 -11.98 -10.64 -4.48
C GLN A 65 -12.75 -9.94 -3.37
N TRP A 66 -13.93 -9.45 -3.71
CA TRP A 66 -14.87 -8.92 -2.74
C TRP A 66 -15.40 -10.03 -1.82
N GLU A 67 -15.62 -9.66 -0.57
CA GLU A 67 -16.28 -10.56 0.36
C GLU A 67 -17.74 -10.78 -0.07
N ARG A 68 -18.21 -12.01 0.06
CA ARG A 68 -19.58 -12.40 -0.30
C ARG A 68 -20.35 -12.74 0.96
N ASN A 69 -21.61 -12.29 1.04
CA ASN A 69 -22.50 -12.71 2.10
C ASN A 69 -22.92 -14.16 1.83
N ASP A 70 -22.56 -15.06 2.73
CA ASP A 70 -22.83 -16.51 2.57
C ASP A 70 -24.33 -16.84 2.54
N LYS A 71 -25.17 -16.01 3.18
CA LYS A 71 -26.62 -16.23 3.24
C LYS A 71 -27.36 -15.75 2.00
N THR A 72 -26.97 -14.60 1.46
CA THR A 72 -27.65 -13.97 0.33
C THR A 72 -26.91 -14.09 -0.99
N GLY A 73 -25.64 -14.47 -0.97
CA GLY A 73 -24.78 -14.53 -2.14
C GLY A 73 -24.37 -13.16 -2.70
N GLN A 74 -24.80 -12.06 -2.07
CA GLN A 74 -24.45 -10.72 -2.52
C GLN A 74 -23.02 -10.35 -2.15
N LEU A 75 -22.36 -9.59 -3.05
CA LEU A 75 -21.04 -9.04 -2.78
C LEU A 75 -21.14 -7.88 -1.78
N LEU A 76 -20.26 -7.87 -0.81
CA LEU A 76 -20.09 -6.75 0.11
C LEU A 76 -19.15 -5.72 -0.50
N ASP A 77 -19.12 -4.54 0.09
CA ASP A 77 -18.29 -3.42 -0.37
C ASP A 77 -16.88 -3.42 0.22
N LYS A 78 -16.42 -4.57 0.68
CA LYS A 78 -15.07 -4.77 1.22
C LYS A 78 -14.43 -6.01 0.64
N PRO A 79 -13.09 -6.03 0.47
CA PRO A 79 -12.39 -7.23 0.03
C PRO A 79 -12.45 -8.34 1.07
N LYS A 80 -12.48 -9.58 0.59
CA LYS A 80 -12.39 -10.75 1.44
C LYS A 80 -11.02 -10.82 2.10
N HIS A 81 -11.01 -10.97 3.42
CA HIS A 81 -9.77 -11.19 4.16
C HIS A 81 -9.36 -12.66 4.03
N SER A 82 -8.28 -12.90 3.31
CA SER A 82 -7.75 -14.23 3.04
C SER A 82 -6.22 -14.17 2.90
N TRP A 83 -5.59 -15.29 2.62
CA TRP A 83 -4.15 -15.31 2.34
C TRP A 83 -3.76 -14.34 1.21
N ALA A 84 -4.64 -14.14 0.24
CA ALA A 84 -4.40 -13.25 -0.89
C ALA A 84 -4.43 -11.76 -0.47
N SER A 85 -5.16 -11.40 0.56
CA SER A 85 -5.32 -10.01 0.96
C SER A 85 -4.03 -9.38 1.46
N HIS A 86 -3.15 -10.14 2.09
CA HIS A 86 -1.89 -9.61 2.65
C HIS A 86 -0.97 -9.03 1.57
N ALA A 87 -0.77 -9.77 0.48
CA ALA A 87 0.05 -9.29 -0.65
C ALA A 87 -0.61 -8.09 -1.34
N CYS A 88 -1.92 -8.14 -1.52
CA CYS A 88 -2.67 -7.05 -2.14
C CYS A 88 -2.70 -5.79 -1.27
N ASP A 89 -2.77 -5.94 0.05
CA ASP A 89 -2.65 -4.82 0.98
C ASP A 89 -1.28 -4.13 0.86
N ALA A 90 -0.21 -4.91 0.75
CA ALA A 90 1.14 -4.37 0.57
C ALA A 90 1.24 -3.55 -0.72
N ILE A 91 0.72 -4.08 -1.83
CA ILE A 91 0.72 -3.38 -3.12
C ILE A 91 -0.13 -2.10 -3.04
N ARG A 92 -1.27 -2.17 -2.39
CA ARG A 92 -2.17 -1.04 -2.21
C ARG A 92 -1.50 0.09 -1.41
N TYR A 93 -0.81 -0.23 -0.32
CA TYR A 93 -0.05 0.76 0.45
C TYR A 93 1.10 1.35 -0.36
N MET A 94 1.79 0.53 -1.13
CA MET A 94 2.84 1.01 -2.04
C MET A 94 2.27 2.01 -3.06
N ALA A 95 1.14 1.69 -3.68
CA ALA A 95 0.51 2.55 -4.67
C ALA A 95 0.13 3.92 -4.09
N VAL A 96 -0.45 3.95 -2.90
CA VAL A 96 -0.78 5.18 -2.18
C VAL A 96 0.49 5.97 -1.86
N GLY A 97 1.53 5.30 -1.37
CA GLY A 97 2.80 5.94 -1.04
C GLY A 97 3.52 6.52 -2.26
N MET A 98 3.42 5.85 -3.40
CA MET A 98 3.99 6.37 -4.66
C MET A 98 3.27 7.63 -5.14
N ASN A 99 1.95 7.68 -5.03
CA ASN A 99 1.18 8.86 -5.39
C ASN A 99 1.56 10.06 -4.52
N GLU A 100 1.66 9.88 -3.22
CA GLU A 100 2.11 10.92 -2.28
C GLU A 100 3.51 11.44 -2.64
N THR A 101 4.43 10.54 -2.94
CA THR A 101 5.81 10.90 -3.32
C THR A 101 5.84 11.61 -4.66
N SER A 102 5.02 11.20 -5.61
CA SER A 102 4.90 11.82 -6.92
C SER A 102 4.39 13.25 -6.81
N ASP A 103 3.35 13.46 -6.02
CA ASP A 103 2.80 14.80 -5.77
C ASP A 103 3.82 15.71 -5.08
N PHE A 104 4.57 15.18 -4.15
CA PHE A 104 5.64 15.92 -3.47
C PHE A 104 6.76 16.30 -4.44
N LYS A 105 7.23 15.38 -5.26
CA LYS A 105 8.24 15.65 -6.30
C LYS A 105 7.74 16.68 -7.32
N SER A 106 6.49 16.56 -7.71
CA SER A 106 5.85 17.50 -8.62
C SER A 106 5.84 18.91 -8.04
N LYS A 107 5.52 19.06 -6.77
CA LYS A 107 5.53 20.34 -6.07
C LYS A 107 6.93 20.93 -5.94
N ILE A 108 7.94 20.13 -5.64
CA ILE A 108 9.33 20.57 -5.52
C ILE A 108 9.89 20.99 -6.88
N ASN A 109 9.60 20.23 -7.92
CA ASN A 109 10.15 20.47 -9.26
C ASN A 109 9.37 21.52 -10.05
N TYR A 110 8.35 22.10 -9.47
CA TYR A 110 7.51 23.07 -10.17
C TYR A 110 8.28 24.27 -10.67
N GLY A 111 9.24 24.76 -9.89
CA GLY A 111 10.13 25.84 -10.29
C GLY A 111 11.21 25.44 -11.30
N ASN A 112 11.40 24.15 -11.53
CA ASN A 112 12.45 23.61 -12.38
C ASN A 112 11.92 22.94 -13.65
N MET A 113 10.65 23.10 -13.95
CA MET A 113 10.03 22.44 -15.10
C MET A 113 10.62 22.81 -16.44
N GLY A 114 11.25 23.98 -16.54
CA GLY A 114 11.95 24.39 -17.75
C GLY A 114 13.29 23.74 -17.98
N ILE A 115 13.78 22.94 -17.05
CA ILE A 115 15.08 22.28 -17.11
C ILE A 115 15.01 20.92 -17.80
N VAL A 116 13.86 20.35 -17.85
CA VAL A 116 13.65 18.99 -18.39
C VAL A 116 13.37 18.99 -19.89
#